data_c7b5eb1775000065067584f74f2ce7ac
#
_entry.id   c7b5eb1775000065067584f74f2ce7ac
#
_cell.length_a   1.000
_cell.length_b   1.000
_cell.length_c   1.000
_cell.angle_alpha   90.00
_cell.angle_beta   90.00
_cell.angle_gamma   90.00
#
_symmetry.space_group_name_H-M   'P 1'
#
loop_
_entity.id
_entity.type
_entity.pdbx_description
1 polymer ?
#
loop_
_entity_poly.entity_id
_entity_poly.type
_entity_poly.pdbx_seq_one_letter_code
_entity_poly.pdbx_strand_id
1 'polypeptide(L)'
;EHAARFSAEAAEYDDSKSDEYHACADLVVGYADPNPDDVVLDLGAGTGAIALALAPDAERVLARDISEGMMDEGRRKVDERGLDNVEFAYGEFREPEVDSGRRIDIVTSNFALHHLADDEKREAIREMAATGARRIVLGDVAFFEDPDPDAPFYGPEVDDPATVGTLVEAFTAEGFAVTAVERVHDQVAVIVAERLGDGDETALSG
;
A
#
# COMPACT_ATOMS: atom_id res chain seq x y z
N GLU A 1 -12.67 15.10 -5.53
CA GLU A 1 -12.34 15.21 -6.99
C GLU A 1 -11.64 13.93 -7.48
N HIS A 2 -10.62 13.42 -6.80
CA HIS A 2 -9.89 12.18 -7.15
C HIS A 2 -10.81 10.96 -7.24
N ALA A 3 -11.63 10.69 -6.23
CA ALA A 3 -12.55 9.54 -6.20
C ALA A 3 -13.50 9.48 -7.40
N ALA A 4 -14.02 10.64 -7.86
CA ALA A 4 -14.94 10.70 -8.99
C ALA A 4 -14.23 10.42 -10.33
N ARG A 5 -12.97 10.86 -10.48
CA ARG A 5 -12.13 10.56 -11.66
C ARG A 5 -11.87 9.06 -11.75
N PHE A 6 -11.39 8.45 -10.68
CA PHE A 6 -11.11 7.02 -10.61
C PHE A 6 -12.36 6.17 -10.85
N SER A 7 -13.50 6.57 -10.30
CA SER A 7 -14.77 5.85 -10.56
C SER A 7 -15.17 5.84 -12.03
N ALA A 8 -14.87 6.91 -12.78
CA ALA A 8 -15.18 6.98 -14.21
C ALA A 8 -14.23 6.11 -15.08
N GLU A 9 -13.03 5.86 -14.61
CA GLU A 9 -11.99 5.11 -15.34
C GLU A 9 -11.93 3.62 -14.95
N ALA A 10 -12.69 3.18 -13.93
CA ALA A 10 -12.55 1.88 -13.29
C ALA A 10 -12.61 0.67 -14.24
N ALA A 11 -13.46 0.72 -15.26
CA ALA A 11 -13.64 -0.40 -16.20
C ALA A 11 -12.44 -0.65 -17.13
N GLU A 12 -11.67 0.40 -17.44
CA GLU A 12 -10.51 0.35 -18.33
C GLU A 12 -9.18 0.51 -17.54
N TYR A 13 -9.28 0.64 -16.23
CA TYR A 13 -8.16 1.00 -15.36
C TYR A 13 -7.01 0.00 -15.44
N ASP A 14 -7.30 -1.29 -15.37
CA ASP A 14 -6.26 -2.33 -15.41
C ASP A 14 -5.54 -2.40 -16.76
N ASP A 15 -6.27 -2.22 -17.87
CA ASP A 15 -5.72 -2.27 -19.23
C ASP A 15 -4.80 -1.08 -19.55
N SER A 16 -4.89 0.00 -18.77
CA SER A 16 -4.10 1.22 -18.95
C SER A 16 -2.78 1.25 -18.15
N LYS A 17 -2.48 0.20 -17.37
CA LYS A 17 -1.33 0.18 -16.47
C LYS A 17 -0.02 -0.07 -17.19
N SER A 18 1.04 0.61 -16.73
CA SER A 18 2.39 0.47 -17.27
C SER A 18 3.08 -0.80 -16.78
N ASP A 19 4.15 -1.20 -17.47
CA ASP A 19 5.00 -2.33 -17.05
C ASP A 19 5.60 -2.10 -15.65
N GLU A 20 5.93 -0.86 -15.30
CA GLU A 20 6.44 -0.49 -13.97
C GLU A 20 5.39 -0.67 -12.89
N TYR A 21 4.12 -0.35 -13.18
CA TYR A 21 3.02 -0.62 -12.25
C TYR A 21 2.92 -2.11 -11.93
N HIS A 22 2.96 -2.97 -12.96
CA HIS A 22 2.88 -4.42 -12.78
C HIS A 22 4.11 -4.96 -12.06
N ALA A 23 5.31 -4.55 -12.42
CA ALA A 23 6.54 -4.94 -11.75
C ALA A 23 6.55 -4.52 -10.27
N CYS A 24 6.03 -3.32 -9.96
CA CYS A 24 5.88 -2.83 -8.61
C CYS A 24 4.86 -3.68 -7.83
N ALA A 25 3.70 -3.97 -8.42
CA ALA A 25 2.66 -4.80 -7.82
C ALA A 25 3.18 -6.22 -7.50
N ASP A 26 3.91 -6.85 -8.42
CA ASP A 26 4.50 -8.17 -8.23
C ASP A 26 5.48 -8.17 -7.04
N LEU A 27 6.29 -7.13 -6.90
CA LEU A 27 7.20 -6.97 -5.75
C LEU A 27 6.43 -6.74 -4.45
N VAL A 28 5.37 -5.91 -4.46
CA VAL A 28 4.53 -5.69 -3.27
C VAL A 28 3.92 -7.00 -2.80
N VAL A 29 3.34 -7.79 -3.71
CA VAL A 29 2.78 -9.12 -3.41
C VAL A 29 3.86 -10.06 -2.87
N GLY A 30 5.02 -10.11 -3.55
CA GLY A 30 6.11 -10.99 -3.17
C GLY A 30 6.70 -10.67 -1.78
N TYR A 31 6.81 -9.38 -1.43
CA TYR A 31 7.30 -8.96 -0.11
C TYR A 31 6.25 -9.00 0.99
N ALA A 32 4.96 -8.86 0.65
CA ALA A 32 3.89 -9.04 1.62
C ALA A 32 3.91 -10.46 2.20
N ASP A 33 4.03 -11.48 1.36
CA ASP A 33 4.25 -12.89 1.72
C ASP A 33 3.46 -13.31 2.99
N PRO A 34 2.10 -13.25 2.93
CA PRO A 34 1.27 -13.53 4.09
C PRO A 34 1.29 -15.03 4.44
N ASN A 35 1.20 -15.31 5.73
CA ASN A 35 0.87 -16.67 6.19
C ASN A 35 -0.64 -16.91 6.10
N PRO A 36 -1.11 -18.17 6.08
CA PRO A 36 -2.54 -18.51 5.98
C PRO A 36 -3.45 -17.98 7.10
N ASP A 37 -2.88 -17.53 8.20
CA ASP A 37 -3.57 -16.92 9.33
C ASP A 37 -3.37 -15.41 9.45
N ASP A 38 -2.73 -14.76 8.46
CA ASP A 38 -2.53 -13.33 8.44
C ASP A 38 -3.75 -12.57 7.90
N VAL A 39 -4.02 -11.43 8.50
CA VAL A 39 -4.98 -10.43 8.00
C VAL A 39 -4.21 -9.29 7.34
N VAL A 40 -4.48 -9.07 6.07
CA VAL A 40 -3.85 -8.01 5.27
C VAL A 40 -4.81 -6.82 5.15
N LEU A 41 -4.29 -5.61 5.30
CA LEU A 41 -4.96 -4.36 4.98
C LEU A 41 -4.30 -3.76 3.73
N ASP A 42 -5.06 -3.66 2.63
CA ASP A 42 -4.61 -3.05 1.38
C ASP A 42 -5.24 -1.66 1.23
N LEU A 43 -4.42 -0.60 1.29
CA LEU A 43 -4.84 0.80 1.25
C LEU A 43 -4.63 1.41 -0.13
N GLY A 44 -5.66 2.09 -0.64
CA GLY A 44 -5.71 2.54 -2.02
C GLY A 44 -5.84 1.35 -2.96
N ALA A 45 -6.66 0.37 -2.58
CA ALA A 45 -6.76 -0.93 -3.23
C ALA A 45 -7.23 -0.86 -4.69
N GLY A 46 -7.89 0.22 -5.09
CA GLY A 46 -8.41 0.40 -6.44
C GLY A 46 -9.34 -0.74 -6.85
N THR A 47 -9.05 -1.35 -7.99
CA THR A 47 -9.78 -2.52 -8.52
C THR A 47 -9.29 -3.85 -7.92
N GLY A 48 -8.41 -3.82 -6.91
CA GLY A 48 -8.00 -4.97 -6.13
C GLY A 48 -6.81 -5.75 -6.66
N ALA A 49 -5.91 -5.15 -7.44
CA ALA A 49 -4.76 -5.86 -8.00
C ALA A 49 -3.94 -6.59 -6.91
N ILE A 50 -3.60 -5.90 -5.83
CA ILE A 50 -2.85 -6.47 -4.69
C ILE A 50 -3.76 -7.38 -3.84
N ALA A 51 -4.93 -6.89 -3.44
CA ALA A 51 -5.86 -7.62 -2.59
C ALA A 51 -6.23 -9.00 -3.15
N LEU A 52 -6.54 -9.08 -4.45
CA LEU A 52 -6.91 -10.33 -5.12
C LEU A 52 -5.73 -11.28 -5.31
N ALA A 53 -4.52 -10.76 -5.42
CA ALA A 53 -3.30 -11.58 -5.52
C ALA A 53 -2.91 -12.19 -4.18
N LEU A 54 -3.12 -11.48 -3.06
CA LEU A 54 -2.79 -11.95 -1.71
C LEU A 54 -3.87 -12.87 -1.10
N ALA A 55 -5.12 -12.78 -1.57
CA ALA A 55 -6.24 -13.52 -1.00
C ALA A 55 -6.04 -15.05 -0.91
N PRO A 56 -5.41 -15.75 -1.87
CA PRO A 56 -5.20 -17.19 -1.78
C PRO A 56 -4.32 -17.64 -0.61
N ASP A 57 -3.43 -16.76 -0.13
CA ASP A 57 -2.40 -17.07 0.85
C ASP A 57 -2.66 -16.43 2.23
N ALA A 58 -3.71 -15.61 2.37
CA ALA A 58 -4.08 -14.91 3.61
C ALA A 58 -5.38 -15.42 4.23
N GLU A 59 -5.54 -15.27 5.55
CA GLU A 59 -6.82 -15.51 6.24
C GLU A 59 -7.90 -14.58 5.67
N ARG A 60 -7.57 -13.28 5.54
CA ARG A 60 -8.48 -12.24 5.07
C ARG A 60 -7.70 -11.07 4.49
N VAL A 61 -8.28 -10.44 3.48
CA VAL A 61 -7.79 -9.18 2.93
C VAL A 61 -8.87 -8.11 3.06
N LEU A 62 -8.52 -7.00 3.72
CA LEU A 62 -9.34 -5.81 3.86
C LEU A 62 -8.86 -4.78 2.84
N ALA A 63 -9.57 -4.65 1.75
CA ALA A 63 -9.28 -3.68 0.69
C ALA A 63 -10.02 -2.36 0.98
N ARG A 64 -9.30 -1.26 1.07
CA ARG A 64 -9.82 0.06 1.37
C ARG A 64 -9.49 1.04 0.26
N ASP A 65 -10.50 1.75 -0.21
CA ASP A 65 -10.36 2.77 -1.25
C ASP A 65 -11.40 3.89 -1.06
N ILE A 66 -11.13 5.05 -1.62
CA ILE A 66 -12.05 6.21 -1.62
C ILE A 66 -13.03 6.19 -2.80
N SER A 67 -12.78 5.36 -3.81
CA SER A 67 -13.52 5.30 -5.06
C SER A 67 -14.48 4.11 -5.08
N GLU A 68 -15.79 4.39 -4.96
CA GLU A 68 -16.81 3.33 -5.03
C GLU A 68 -16.78 2.58 -6.36
N GLY A 69 -16.57 3.30 -7.49
CA GLY A 69 -16.49 2.65 -8.80
C GLY A 69 -15.31 1.67 -8.93
N MET A 70 -14.14 2.00 -8.34
CA MET A 70 -13.01 1.07 -8.25
C MET A 70 -13.36 -0.15 -7.40
N MET A 71 -13.95 0.07 -6.24
CA MET A 71 -14.35 -1.02 -5.35
C MET A 71 -15.43 -1.92 -5.96
N ASP A 72 -16.39 -1.36 -6.71
CA ASP A 72 -17.39 -2.17 -7.43
C ASP A 72 -16.76 -3.09 -8.46
N GLU A 73 -15.76 -2.61 -9.19
CA GLU A 73 -14.99 -3.44 -10.11
C GLU A 73 -14.20 -4.50 -9.35
N GLY A 74 -13.60 -4.15 -8.21
CA GLY A 74 -12.92 -5.10 -7.33
C GLY A 74 -13.86 -6.19 -6.81
N ARG A 75 -15.05 -5.83 -6.32
CA ARG A 75 -16.08 -6.79 -5.86
C ARG A 75 -16.52 -7.73 -6.99
N ARG A 76 -16.71 -7.19 -8.20
CA ARG A 76 -17.03 -8.02 -9.37
C ARG A 76 -15.96 -9.09 -9.63
N LYS A 77 -14.67 -8.72 -9.55
CA LYS A 77 -13.56 -9.67 -9.72
C LYS A 77 -13.47 -10.69 -8.58
N VAL A 78 -13.79 -10.30 -7.34
CA VAL A 78 -13.91 -11.22 -6.20
C VAL A 78 -14.96 -12.29 -6.49
N ASP A 79 -16.14 -11.89 -6.93
CA ASP A 79 -17.24 -12.80 -7.27
C ASP A 79 -16.84 -13.75 -8.43
N GLU A 80 -16.23 -13.21 -9.49
CA GLU A 80 -15.79 -13.99 -10.65
C GLU A 80 -14.71 -15.04 -10.30
N ARG A 81 -13.84 -14.73 -9.34
CA ARG A 81 -12.79 -15.65 -8.87
C ARG A 81 -13.28 -16.59 -7.76
N GLY A 82 -14.49 -16.38 -7.24
CA GLY A 82 -15.06 -17.18 -6.15
C GLY A 82 -14.28 -17.03 -4.84
N LEU A 83 -13.73 -15.85 -4.58
CA LEU A 83 -13.03 -15.54 -3.32
C LEU A 83 -14.05 -15.15 -2.25
N ASP A 84 -13.89 -15.64 -1.02
CA ASP A 84 -14.77 -15.39 0.11
C ASP A 84 -14.09 -14.62 1.27
N ASN A 85 -12.80 -14.35 1.11
CA ASN A 85 -11.97 -13.74 2.14
C ASN A 85 -11.48 -12.32 1.81
N VAL A 86 -12.02 -11.65 0.78
CA VAL A 86 -11.70 -10.26 0.42
C VAL A 86 -12.88 -9.35 0.73
N GLU A 87 -12.64 -8.28 1.47
CA GLU A 87 -13.65 -7.30 1.86
C GLU A 87 -13.28 -5.92 1.32
N PHE A 88 -14.07 -5.40 0.37
CA PHE A 88 -13.95 -4.02 -0.11
C PHE A 88 -14.86 -3.09 0.69
N ALA A 89 -14.29 -2.03 1.26
CA ALA A 89 -15.03 -0.97 1.94
C ALA A 89 -14.32 0.39 1.76
N TYR A 90 -15.07 1.47 1.98
CA TYR A 90 -14.50 2.81 2.02
C TYR A 90 -13.44 2.90 3.13
N GLY A 91 -12.38 3.65 2.85
CA GLY A 91 -11.35 4.01 3.81
C GLY A 91 -10.28 4.88 3.15
N GLU A 92 -9.74 5.81 3.92
CA GLU A 92 -8.65 6.69 3.52
C GLU A 92 -7.35 6.26 4.20
N PHE A 93 -6.20 6.70 3.70
CA PHE A 93 -4.91 6.42 4.33
C PHE A 93 -4.84 6.88 5.79
N ARG A 94 -5.46 8.03 6.10
CA ARG A 94 -5.48 8.63 7.43
C ARG A 94 -6.67 8.16 8.29
N GLU A 95 -7.62 7.48 7.69
CA GLU A 95 -8.81 6.94 8.34
C GLU A 95 -9.23 5.66 7.61
N PRO A 96 -8.52 4.54 7.84
CA PRO A 96 -8.68 3.31 7.06
C PRO A 96 -9.96 2.53 7.36
N GLU A 97 -10.82 3.03 8.24
CA GLU A 97 -12.11 2.43 8.60
C GLU A 97 -12.00 0.93 8.94
N VAL A 98 -11.06 0.63 9.82
CA VAL A 98 -10.87 -0.72 10.36
C VAL A 98 -11.47 -0.79 11.76
N ASP A 99 -12.28 -1.82 12.02
CA ASP A 99 -12.90 -2.03 13.33
C ASP A 99 -11.85 -2.03 14.45
N SER A 100 -12.14 -1.32 15.54
CA SER A 100 -11.25 -1.27 16.70
C SER A 100 -11.06 -2.67 17.29
N GLY A 101 -9.80 -3.10 17.42
CA GLY A 101 -9.44 -4.42 17.92
C GLY A 101 -9.36 -5.52 16.85
N ARG A 102 -9.62 -5.21 15.58
CA ARG A 102 -9.32 -6.12 14.48
C ARG A 102 -7.81 -6.26 14.32
N ARG A 103 -7.32 -7.49 14.31
CA ARG A 103 -5.90 -7.78 14.04
C ARG A 103 -5.58 -7.44 12.59
N ILE A 104 -4.49 -6.70 12.39
CA ILE A 104 -3.86 -6.48 11.09
C ILE A 104 -2.41 -6.94 11.23
N ASP A 105 -1.97 -7.83 10.36
CA ASP A 105 -0.62 -8.38 10.38
C ASP A 105 0.28 -7.70 9.36
N ILE A 106 -0.28 -7.36 8.21
CA ILE A 106 0.44 -6.75 7.08
C ILE A 106 -0.40 -5.60 6.53
N VAL A 107 0.27 -4.49 6.18
CA VAL A 107 -0.34 -3.41 5.41
C VAL A 107 0.36 -3.35 4.06
N THR A 108 -0.43 -3.23 2.98
CA THR A 108 0.06 -3.03 1.62
C THR A 108 -0.52 -1.76 1.01
N SER A 109 0.20 -1.16 0.08
CA SER A 109 -0.30 -0.12 -0.81
C SER A 109 0.51 -0.12 -2.10
N ASN A 110 -0.12 0.14 -3.24
CA ASN A 110 0.54 0.22 -4.53
C ASN A 110 0.01 1.37 -5.38
N PHE A 111 0.87 2.30 -5.76
CA PHE A 111 0.55 3.46 -6.61
C PHE A 111 -0.62 4.30 -6.12
N ALA A 112 -0.65 4.65 -4.84
CA ALA A 112 -1.75 5.42 -4.26
C ALA A 112 -1.30 6.52 -3.29
N LEU A 113 -0.20 6.35 -2.55
CA LEU A 113 0.24 7.30 -1.52
C LEU A 113 0.77 8.61 -2.12
N HIS A 114 1.30 8.62 -3.35
CA HIS A 114 1.83 9.79 -4.03
C HIS A 114 0.77 10.88 -4.30
N HIS A 115 -0.51 10.59 -4.15
CA HIS A 115 -1.58 11.59 -4.23
C HIS A 115 -1.69 12.49 -2.99
N LEU A 116 -1.03 12.14 -1.88
CA LEU A 116 -1.03 12.90 -0.64
C LEU A 116 0.15 13.89 -0.59
N ALA A 117 0.00 14.98 0.14
CA ALA A 117 1.12 15.85 0.48
C ALA A 117 2.06 15.19 1.51
N ASP A 118 3.29 15.68 1.64
CA ASP A 118 4.32 15.03 2.48
C ASP A 118 3.95 14.92 3.97
N ASP A 119 3.25 15.91 4.51
CA ASP A 119 2.72 15.85 5.88
C ASP A 119 1.59 14.83 6.03
N GLU A 120 0.73 14.72 5.03
CA GLU A 120 -0.34 13.72 4.97
C GLU A 120 0.21 12.30 4.81
N LYS A 121 1.30 12.11 4.03
CA LYS A 121 2.01 10.81 3.94
C LYS A 121 2.57 10.36 5.30
N ARG A 122 3.15 11.29 6.07
CA ARG A 122 3.64 10.99 7.42
C ARG A 122 2.50 10.58 8.36
N GLU A 123 1.36 11.26 8.26
CA GLU A 123 0.15 10.90 9.00
C GLU A 123 -0.36 9.52 8.57
N ALA A 124 -0.45 9.25 7.26
CA ALA A 124 -0.83 7.95 6.71
C ALA A 124 0.06 6.81 7.22
N ILE A 125 1.39 6.99 7.21
CA ILE A 125 2.34 6.00 7.72
C ILE A 125 2.16 5.79 9.24
N ARG A 126 1.83 6.85 10.00
CA ARG A 126 1.49 6.72 11.42
C ARG A 126 0.24 5.89 11.64
N GLU A 127 -0.81 6.11 10.84
CA GLU A 127 -2.04 5.32 10.93
C GLU A 127 -1.82 3.86 10.53
N MET A 128 -1.02 3.61 9.49
CA MET A 128 -0.59 2.23 9.15
C MET A 128 0.13 1.57 10.33
N ALA A 129 1.04 2.31 10.99
CA ALA A 129 1.75 1.82 12.16
C ALA A 129 0.81 1.56 13.35
N ALA A 130 -0.19 2.42 13.56
CA ALA A 130 -1.17 2.30 14.64
C ALA A 130 -2.06 1.05 14.52
N THR A 131 -2.18 0.43 13.33
CA THR A 131 -2.89 -0.85 13.14
C THR A 131 -2.26 -2.01 13.92
N GLY A 132 -1.00 -1.88 14.33
CA GLY A 132 -0.24 -2.95 14.97
C GLY A 132 0.44 -3.92 14.00
N ALA A 133 0.33 -3.69 12.69
CA ALA A 133 0.95 -4.53 11.68
C ALA A 133 2.45 -4.73 11.93
N ARG A 134 2.92 -5.96 11.71
CA ARG A 134 4.34 -6.30 11.81
C ARG A 134 5.15 -5.92 10.56
N ARG A 135 4.49 -5.81 9.42
CA ARG A 135 5.10 -5.49 8.12
C ARG A 135 4.23 -4.51 7.34
N ILE A 136 4.87 -3.54 6.70
CA ILE A 136 4.27 -2.63 5.74
C ILE A 136 5.05 -2.74 4.44
N VAL A 137 4.36 -2.92 3.31
CA VAL A 137 4.96 -2.96 1.97
C VAL A 137 4.31 -1.89 1.11
N LEU A 138 5.09 -0.89 0.77
CA LEU A 138 4.66 0.27 -0.02
C LEU A 138 5.35 0.26 -1.38
N GLY A 139 4.59 0.08 -2.46
CA GLY A 139 5.04 0.32 -3.82
C GLY A 139 4.47 1.63 -4.32
N ASP A 140 5.32 2.59 -4.74
CA ASP A 140 4.80 3.89 -5.16
C ASP A 140 5.75 4.69 -6.05
N VAL A 141 5.24 5.78 -6.60
CA VAL A 141 6.07 6.84 -7.19
C VAL A 141 6.88 7.47 -6.07
N ALA A 142 8.17 7.20 -6.06
CA ALA A 142 9.11 7.68 -5.04
C ALA A 142 10.49 7.88 -5.67
N PHE A 143 11.09 9.04 -5.43
CA PHE A 143 12.30 9.47 -6.11
C PHE A 143 13.56 9.02 -5.38
N PHE A 144 14.50 8.43 -6.11
CA PHE A 144 15.85 8.15 -5.62
C PHE A 144 16.77 9.36 -5.75
N GLU A 145 16.54 10.19 -6.76
CA GLU A 145 17.26 11.42 -7.08
C GLU A 145 16.25 12.49 -7.51
N ASP A 146 16.70 13.71 -7.78
CA ASP A 146 15.81 14.75 -8.32
C ASP A 146 15.20 14.26 -9.65
N PRO A 147 13.86 14.27 -9.79
CA PRO A 147 13.22 13.78 -11.02
C PRO A 147 13.53 14.69 -12.20
N ASP A 148 13.62 14.09 -13.39
CA ASP A 148 13.71 14.86 -14.63
C ASP A 148 12.36 15.61 -14.86
N PRO A 149 12.35 16.94 -14.83
CA PRO A 149 11.12 17.70 -14.97
C PRO A 149 10.50 17.57 -16.37
N ASP A 150 11.29 17.15 -17.38
CA ASP A 150 10.83 16.96 -18.75
C ASP A 150 10.25 15.55 -19.00
N ALA A 151 10.43 14.62 -18.05
CA ALA A 151 9.94 13.25 -18.13
C ALA A 151 9.36 12.74 -16.79
N PRO A 152 8.33 13.39 -16.20
CA PRO A 152 7.75 12.96 -14.95
C PRO A 152 6.98 11.65 -15.14
N PHE A 153 7.17 10.70 -14.20
CA PHE A 153 6.41 9.45 -14.12
C PHE A 153 5.06 9.63 -13.38
N TYR A 154 4.62 10.85 -13.19
CA TYR A 154 3.45 11.23 -12.40
C TYR A 154 2.74 12.43 -13.00
N GLY A 155 1.54 12.76 -12.55
CA GLY A 155 0.78 13.95 -12.96
C GLY A 155 1.09 15.16 -12.07
N PRO A 156 2.02 16.07 -12.43
CA PRO A 156 2.48 17.14 -11.55
C PRO A 156 1.38 18.09 -11.02
N GLU A 157 0.21 18.07 -11.64
CA GLU A 157 -0.93 18.91 -11.25
C GLU A 157 -1.78 18.28 -10.13
N VAL A 158 -1.63 16.95 -9.91
CA VAL A 158 -2.52 16.19 -9.04
C VAL A 158 -1.77 15.27 -8.07
N ASP A 159 -0.47 15.08 -8.27
CA ASP A 159 0.37 14.16 -7.51
C ASP A 159 1.50 14.94 -6.83
N ASP A 160 1.88 14.50 -5.66
CA ASP A 160 2.98 15.04 -4.86
C ASP A 160 3.89 13.90 -4.38
N PRO A 161 4.68 13.25 -5.27
CA PRO A 161 5.54 12.13 -4.88
C PRO A 161 6.64 12.57 -3.91
N ALA A 162 6.92 11.72 -2.93
CA ALA A 162 8.02 11.93 -2.00
C ALA A 162 9.33 11.35 -2.50
N THR A 163 10.46 11.70 -1.88
CA THR A 163 11.69 10.96 -2.04
C THR A 163 11.66 9.64 -1.24
N VAL A 164 12.41 8.65 -1.69
CA VAL A 164 12.63 7.41 -0.91
C VAL A 164 13.15 7.74 0.49
N GLY A 165 14.05 8.71 0.63
CA GLY A 165 14.57 9.16 1.92
C GLY A 165 13.48 9.66 2.86
N THR A 166 12.56 10.49 2.36
CA THR A 166 11.42 11.01 3.14
C THR A 166 10.54 9.88 3.68
N LEU A 167 10.25 8.88 2.84
CA LEU A 167 9.43 7.73 3.23
C LEU A 167 10.15 6.82 4.25
N VAL A 168 11.45 6.57 4.04
CA VAL A 168 12.28 5.80 4.98
C VAL A 168 12.33 6.47 6.35
N GLU A 169 12.51 7.79 6.40
CA GLU A 169 12.47 8.57 7.65
C GLU A 169 11.10 8.44 8.34
N ALA A 170 10.01 8.52 7.59
CA ALA A 170 8.66 8.40 8.12
C ALA A 170 8.41 7.01 8.76
N PHE A 171 8.79 5.91 8.09
CA PHE A 171 8.69 4.56 8.65
C PHE A 171 9.56 4.38 9.90
N THR A 172 10.77 4.91 9.87
CA THR A 172 11.71 4.80 11.02
C THR A 172 11.18 5.57 12.23
N ALA A 173 10.56 6.74 12.02
CA ALA A 173 9.95 7.53 13.09
C ALA A 173 8.80 6.78 13.80
N GLU A 174 8.12 5.87 13.11
CA GLU A 174 7.03 5.07 13.67
C GLU A 174 7.49 3.68 14.18
N GLY A 175 8.80 3.49 14.36
CA GLY A 175 9.36 2.28 14.98
C GLY A 175 9.52 1.08 14.04
N PHE A 176 9.62 1.34 12.73
CA PHE A 176 9.91 0.30 11.74
C PHE A 176 11.37 0.37 11.29
N ALA A 177 11.98 -0.80 11.07
CA ALA A 177 13.20 -0.92 10.28
C ALA A 177 12.84 -1.07 8.80
N VAL A 178 13.41 -0.25 7.93
CA VAL A 178 13.32 -0.50 6.49
C VAL A 178 14.30 -1.61 6.15
N THR A 179 13.76 -2.76 5.71
CA THR A 179 14.53 -3.99 5.46
C THR A 179 14.84 -4.21 3.98
N ALA A 180 14.07 -3.58 3.09
CA ALA A 180 14.37 -3.55 1.66
C ALA A 180 13.87 -2.25 1.01
N VAL A 181 14.59 -1.81 -0.01
CA VAL A 181 14.20 -0.77 -0.95
C VAL A 181 14.54 -1.27 -2.36
N GLU A 182 13.51 -1.59 -3.14
CA GLU A 182 13.67 -2.06 -4.51
C GLU A 182 13.43 -0.91 -5.49
N ARG A 183 14.38 -0.73 -6.41
CA ARG A 183 14.23 0.24 -7.50
C ARG A 183 13.56 -0.45 -8.70
N VAL A 184 12.30 -0.12 -8.96
CA VAL A 184 11.58 -0.56 -10.16
C VAL A 184 11.89 0.36 -11.33
N HIS A 185 11.94 1.65 -11.07
CA HIS A 185 12.28 2.72 -11.99
C HIS A 185 13.00 3.83 -11.21
N ASP A 186 13.62 4.81 -11.89
CA ASP A 186 14.28 5.93 -11.21
C ASP A 186 13.31 6.78 -10.36
N GLN A 187 12.03 6.71 -10.67
CA GLN A 187 10.95 7.40 -9.98
C GLN A 187 9.93 6.44 -9.33
N VAL A 188 10.22 5.15 -9.23
CA VAL A 188 9.31 4.13 -8.64
C VAL A 188 10.10 3.19 -7.75
N ALA A 189 9.64 3.05 -6.51
CA ALA A 189 10.26 2.18 -5.52
C ALA A 189 9.24 1.27 -4.82
N VAL A 190 9.72 0.11 -4.34
CA VAL A 190 9.05 -0.66 -3.31
C VAL A 190 9.85 -0.57 -2.02
N ILE A 191 9.20 -0.18 -0.94
CA ILE A 191 9.78 -0.06 0.41
C ILE A 191 9.16 -1.12 1.30
N VAL A 192 9.99 -1.93 1.94
CA VAL A 192 9.57 -2.93 2.93
C VAL A 192 10.00 -2.45 4.31
N ALA A 193 9.05 -2.31 5.20
CA ALA A 193 9.27 -1.88 6.56
C ALA A 193 8.74 -2.92 7.55
N GLU A 194 9.57 -3.33 8.50
CA GLU A 194 9.23 -4.32 9.52
C GLU A 194 9.28 -3.68 10.91
N ARG A 195 8.28 -3.96 11.73
CA ARG A 195 8.23 -3.45 13.08
C ARG A 195 9.39 -3.99 13.89
N LEU A 196 10.14 -3.09 14.52
CA LEU A 196 11.13 -3.49 15.50
C LEU A 196 10.38 -4.14 16.68
N GLY A 197 10.67 -5.41 16.96
CA GLY A 197 10.12 -6.09 18.13
C GLY A 197 10.54 -5.32 19.40
N ASP A 198 9.66 -5.28 20.38
CA ASP A 198 10.04 -4.86 21.71
C ASP A 198 11.23 -5.74 22.12
N GLY A 199 12.43 -5.14 22.13
CA GLY A 199 13.66 -5.88 22.37
C GLY A 199 13.51 -6.71 23.62
N ASP A 200 13.81 -7.99 23.49
CA ASP A 200 13.85 -8.94 24.59
C ASP A 200 14.92 -8.43 25.61
N GLU A 201 14.47 -7.63 26.58
CA GLU A 201 15.32 -7.07 27.67
C GLU A 201 15.95 -8.17 28.54
N THR A 202 15.68 -9.45 28.23
CA THR A 202 16.17 -10.58 29.02
C THR A 202 17.55 -11.09 28.62
N ALA A 203 18.16 -10.58 27.53
CA ALA A 203 19.45 -11.10 27.03
C ALA A 203 20.71 -10.40 27.59
N LEU A 204 20.59 -9.37 28.46
CA LEU A 204 21.74 -8.65 29.02
C LEU A 204 21.96 -8.84 30.52
N SER A 205 21.39 -9.88 31.13
CA SER A 205 21.62 -10.24 32.52
C SER A 205 22.18 -11.67 32.61
N GLY A 206 23.41 -11.84 32.13
CA GLY A 206 24.18 -13.05 32.24
C GLY A 206 25.66 -12.72 32.40
#